data_86b9730f02202e94bce462ebcb8477a7
#
_entry.id   86b9730f02202e94bce462ebcb8477a7
#
_cell.length_a   1.000
_cell.length_b   1.000
_cell.length_c   1.000
_cell.angle_alpha   90.00
_cell.angle_beta   90.00
_cell.angle_gamma   90.00
#
_symmetry.space_group_name_H-M   'P 1'
#
loop_
_entity.id
_entity.type
_entity.pdbx_description
1 polymer ?
#
loop_
_entity_poly.entity_id
_entity_poly.type
_entity_poly.pdbx_seq_one_letter_code
_entity_poly.pdbx_strand_id
1 'polypeptide(L)'
;MSDHDYHAELDARGLFCPEPVMMLHNRIHDVEIGQVLRVVATDPSTTRDIPRFCQFLGHELLSQQEAGGEFLFLIRRCQDV
;
A
#
# COMPACT_ATOMS: atom_id res chain seq x y z
N MET A 1 -11.81 12.32 0.51
CA MET A 1 -11.87 10.89 0.80
C MET A 1 -11.25 10.64 2.16
N SER A 2 -11.91 9.88 2.99
CA SER A 2 -11.42 9.56 4.32
C SER A 2 -10.69 8.22 4.31
N ASP A 3 -9.95 7.93 5.40
CA ASP A 3 -9.28 6.66 5.57
C ASP A 3 -10.25 5.50 5.72
N HIS A 4 -11.56 5.77 5.72
CA HIS A 4 -12.58 4.73 5.81
C HIS A 4 -12.90 4.07 4.48
N ASP A 5 -12.44 4.66 3.38
CA ASP A 5 -12.81 4.20 2.05
C ASP A 5 -11.79 3.19 1.53
N TYR A 6 -11.62 2.08 2.26
CA TYR A 6 -10.78 0.98 1.80
C TYR A 6 -11.48 -0.35 2.07
N HIS A 7 -11.06 -1.40 1.35
CA HIS A 7 -11.73 -2.71 1.34
C HIS A 7 -10.92 -3.76 2.07
N ALA A 8 -9.62 -3.58 2.20
CA ALA A 8 -8.74 -4.47 2.96
C ALA A 8 -7.55 -3.67 3.46
N GLU A 9 -6.83 -4.23 4.45
CA GLU A 9 -5.69 -3.54 5.05
C GLU A 9 -4.52 -4.49 5.16
N LEU A 10 -3.33 -3.97 4.84
CA LEU A 10 -2.06 -4.65 5.07
C LEU A 10 -1.34 -3.94 6.20
N ASP A 11 -1.11 -4.67 7.29
CA ASP A 11 -0.32 -4.18 8.42
C ASP A 11 1.12 -4.61 8.24
N ALA A 12 1.95 -3.68 7.77
CA ALA A 12 3.37 -3.91 7.56
C ALA A 12 4.24 -3.21 8.61
N ARG A 13 3.64 -2.86 9.76
CA ARG A 13 4.40 -2.22 10.83
C ARG A 13 5.45 -3.18 11.37
N GLY A 14 6.63 -2.62 11.67
CA GLY A 14 7.74 -3.41 12.19
C GLY A 14 8.52 -4.18 11.15
N LEU A 15 8.10 -4.16 9.89
CA LEU A 15 8.81 -4.83 8.81
C LEU A 15 9.77 -3.86 8.12
N PHE A 16 10.88 -4.40 7.62
CA PHE A 16 11.93 -3.63 6.95
C PHE A 16 12.03 -4.06 5.50
N CYS A 17 12.49 -3.11 4.65
CA CYS A 17 12.74 -3.37 3.24
C CYS A 17 13.56 -4.66 3.07
N PRO A 18 13.17 -5.59 2.18
CA PRO A 18 12.11 -5.47 1.17
C PRO A 18 10.75 -6.07 1.58
N GLU A 19 10.57 -6.44 2.86
CA GLU A 19 9.40 -7.20 3.29
C GLU A 19 8.07 -6.49 3.04
N PRO A 20 7.92 -5.17 3.31
CA PRO A 20 6.64 -4.54 3.08
C PRO A 20 6.16 -4.66 1.63
N VAL A 21 7.06 -4.46 0.66
CA VAL A 21 6.71 -4.57 -0.75
C VAL A 21 6.46 -6.01 -1.14
N MET A 22 7.22 -6.94 -0.58
CA MET A 22 6.99 -8.37 -0.85
C MET A 22 5.61 -8.80 -0.38
N MET A 23 5.19 -8.34 0.80
CA MET A 23 3.85 -8.63 1.29
C MET A 23 2.79 -7.94 0.43
N LEU A 24 3.07 -6.73 -0.02
CA LEU A 24 2.15 -5.99 -0.86
C LEU A 24 1.88 -6.73 -2.18
N HIS A 25 2.90 -7.37 -2.77
CA HIS A 25 2.71 -8.16 -3.99
C HIS A 25 1.66 -9.26 -3.79
N ASN A 26 1.60 -9.84 -2.60
CA ASN A 26 0.61 -10.87 -2.30
C ASN A 26 -0.72 -10.27 -1.88
N ARG A 27 -0.68 -9.27 -1.01
CA ARG A 27 -1.90 -8.76 -0.38
C ARG A 27 -2.72 -7.88 -1.30
N ILE A 28 -2.13 -7.38 -2.39
CA ILE A 28 -2.93 -6.60 -3.36
C ILE A 28 -4.04 -7.47 -3.96
N HIS A 29 -3.89 -8.78 -3.94
CA HIS A 29 -4.91 -9.70 -4.43
C HIS A 29 -6.07 -9.89 -3.45
N ASP A 30 -5.97 -9.36 -2.23
CA ASP A 30 -7.06 -9.39 -1.27
C ASP A 30 -8.19 -8.42 -1.65
N VAL A 31 -7.92 -7.52 -2.58
CA VAL A 31 -8.93 -6.62 -3.13
C VAL A 31 -9.11 -6.89 -4.61
N GLU A 32 -10.29 -6.57 -5.12
CA GLU A 32 -10.56 -6.72 -6.55
C GLU A 32 -10.17 -5.47 -7.31
N ILE A 33 -10.10 -5.60 -8.62
CA ILE A 33 -9.79 -4.46 -9.49
C ILE A 33 -10.82 -3.36 -9.22
N GLY A 34 -10.32 -2.15 -8.98
CA GLY A 34 -11.15 -1.00 -8.62
C GLY A 34 -11.31 -0.80 -7.12
N GLN A 35 -10.94 -1.78 -6.31
CA GLN A 35 -11.02 -1.66 -4.86
C GLN A 35 -9.71 -1.16 -4.27
N VAL A 36 -9.78 -0.74 -3.01
CA VAL A 36 -8.70 -0.03 -2.34
C VAL A 36 -8.11 -0.86 -1.22
N LEU A 37 -6.79 -0.95 -1.20
CA LEU A 37 -6.02 -1.57 -0.12
C LEU A 37 -5.34 -0.46 0.68
N ARG A 38 -5.51 -0.51 2.00
CA ARG A 38 -4.80 0.40 2.91
C ARG A 38 -3.55 -0.31 3.43
N VAL A 39 -2.41 0.38 3.38
CA VAL A 39 -1.14 -0.15 3.87
C VAL A 39 -0.63 0.74 4.98
N VAL A 40 -0.24 0.14 6.10
CA VAL A 40 0.39 0.83 7.22
C VAL A 40 1.79 0.26 7.39
N ALA A 41 2.80 1.13 7.38
CA ALA A 41 4.20 0.71 7.50
C ALA A 41 4.95 1.65 8.42
N THR A 42 6.10 1.19 8.92
CA THR A 42 6.96 2.02 9.78
C THR A 42 8.35 2.22 9.20
N ASP A 43 8.71 1.50 8.14
CA ASP A 43 10.00 1.66 7.49
C ASP A 43 9.96 2.83 6.51
N PRO A 44 10.82 3.85 6.69
CA PRO A 44 10.85 5.00 5.77
C PRO A 44 11.08 4.65 4.32
N SER A 45 11.72 3.52 4.02
CA SER A 45 11.96 3.11 2.62
C SER A 45 10.66 2.84 1.88
N THR A 46 9.55 2.57 2.59
CA THR A 46 8.25 2.36 1.95
C THR A 46 7.76 3.62 1.23
N THR A 47 8.20 4.79 1.66
CA THR A 47 7.82 6.05 0.97
C THR A 47 8.38 6.12 -0.44
N ARG A 48 9.39 5.33 -0.73
CA ARG A 48 9.95 5.17 -2.07
C ARG A 48 9.43 3.92 -2.75
N ASP A 49 9.42 2.80 -2.02
CA ASP A 49 9.18 1.49 -2.62
C ASP A 49 7.71 1.27 -2.99
N ILE A 50 6.78 1.77 -2.17
CA ILE A 50 5.36 1.58 -2.45
C ILE A 50 4.90 2.43 -3.65
N PRO A 51 5.27 3.71 -3.78
CA PRO A 51 4.97 4.44 -5.01
C PRO A 51 5.55 3.77 -6.25
N ARG A 52 6.76 3.22 -6.15
CA ARG A 52 7.37 2.50 -7.27
C ARG A 52 6.59 1.24 -7.62
N PHE A 53 6.13 0.50 -6.62
CA PHE A 53 5.28 -0.66 -6.82
C PHE A 53 4.03 -0.27 -7.61
N CYS A 54 3.36 0.80 -7.19
CA CYS A 54 2.14 1.24 -7.87
C CYS A 54 2.42 1.65 -9.31
N GLN A 55 3.48 2.41 -9.53
CA GLN A 55 3.83 2.88 -10.87
C GLN A 55 4.21 1.71 -11.78
N PHE A 56 5.00 0.79 -11.27
CA PHE A 56 5.51 -0.33 -12.06
C PHE A 56 4.41 -1.29 -12.47
N LEU A 57 3.48 -1.58 -11.56
CA LEU A 57 2.41 -2.55 -11.81
C LEU A 57 1.12 -1.91 -12.30
N GLY A 58 1.07 -0.59 -12.41
CA GLY A 58 -0.10 0.08 -12.95
C GLY A 58 -1.24 0.26 -11.98
N HIS A 59 -0.96 0.25 -10.68
CA HIS A 59 -1.96 0.57 -9.65
C HIS A 59 -1.94 2.07 -9.34
N GLU A 60 -3.01 2.56 -8.74
CA GLU A 60 -3.13 3.98 -8.41
C GLU A 60 -2.87 4.22 -6.93
N LEU A 61 -1.89 5.08 -6.62
CA LEU A 61 -1.64 5.51 -5.26
C LEU A 61 -2.55 6.70 -4.97
N LEU A 62 -3.62 6.44 -4.20
CA LEU A 62 -4.63 7.46 -3.93
C LEU A 62 -4.18 8.46 -2.89
N SER A 63 -3.44 8.00 -1.87
CA SER A 63 -2.93 8.90 -0.85
C SER A 63 -1.69 8.29 -0.20
N GLN A 64 -0.85 9.17 0.35
CA GLN A 64 0.34 8.80 1.08
C GLN A 64 0.50 9.82 2.19
N GLN A 65 0.51 9.34 3.44
CA GLN A 65 0.58 10.21 4.60
C GLN A 65 1.55 9.65 5.63
N GLU A 66 2.06 10.52 6.47
CA GLU A 66 2.89 10.14 7.61
C GLU A 66 2.26 10.72 8.86
N ALA A 67 2.13 9.89 9.91
CA ALA A 67 1.57 10.31 11.18
C ALA A 67 2.15 9.44 12.29
N GLY A 68 2.81 10.07 13.26
CA GLY A 68 3.30 9.37 14.46
C GLY A 68 4.30 8.24 14.16
N GLY A 69 5.15 8.42 13.17
CA GLY A 69 6.14 7.41 12.79
C GLY A 69 5.60 6.30 11.91
N GLU A 70 4.34 6.39 11.52
CA GLU A 70 3.72 5.44 10.60
C GLU A 70 3.49 6.08 9.25
N PHE A 71 3.59 5.26 8.21
CA PHE A 71 3.37 5.68 6.82
C PHE A 71 2.12 4.98 6.33
N LEU A 72 1.16 5.77 5.85
CA LEU A 72 -0.16 5.29 5.47
C LEU A 72 -0.35 5.47 3.96
N PHE A 73 -0.75 4.40 3.30
CA PHE A 73 -0.94 4.42 1.85
C PHE A 73 -2.33 3.87 1.52
N LEU A 74 -3.01 4.52 0.58
CA LEU A 74 -4.23 3.98 0.00
C LEU A 74 -3.94 3.69 -1.47
N ILE A 75 -4.11 2.43 -1.86
CA ILE A 75 -3.76 1.95 -3.20
C ILE A 75 -5.00 1.35 -3.83
N ARG A 76 -5.37 1.85 -5.02
CA ARG A 76 -6.44 1.24 -5.79
C ARG A 76 -5.85 0.23 -6.76
N ARG A 77 -6.34 -1.01 -6.69
CA ARG A 77 -5.92 -2.04 -7.62
C ARG A 77 -6.52 -1.76 -8.99
N CYS A 78 -5.67 -1.64 -10.01
CA CYS A 78 -6.09 -1.28 -11.35
C CYS A 78 -5.79 -2.38 -12.37
N GLN A 79 -4.91 -3.32 -12.04
CA GLN A 79 -4.45 -4.35 -12.95
C GLN A 79 -4.57 -5.72 -12.30
N ASP A 80 -4.62 -6.75 -13.14
CA ASP A 80 -4.73 -8.15 -12.70
C ASP A 80 -3.33 -8.73 -12.48
N VAL A 81 -2.53 -8.02 -11.70
CA VAL A 81 -1.16 -8.44 -11.35
C VAL A 81 -0.92 -8.30 -9.87
#